data_bf8e40ac63664499dd5bbf2b20e70158
#
_entry.id   bf8e40ac63664499dd5bbf2b20e70158
#
_cell.length_a   1.000
_cell.length_b   1.000
_cell.length_c   1.000
_cell.angle_alpha   90.00
_cell.angle_beta   90.00
_cell.angle_gamma   90.00
#
_symmetry.space_group_name_H-M   'P 1'
#
loop_
_entity.id
_entity.type
_entity.pdbx_description
1 polymer ?
#
loop_
_entity_poly.entity_id
_entity_poly.type
_entity_poly.pdbx_seq_one_letter_code
_entity_poly.pdbx_strand_id
1 'polypeptide(L)'
;PMHARLQPHRKYFEKHVAELRTATDAAIVAHKKQLIDRQMLVERLSNMAIELYARACVLSRTQRLLREKGLDALERELHLCDLFCVQSGRRFKENRENLQSPQDATRRAIAEDLRTAQGAFVPDSVLEVPLDIRREPVVPMRTPNHTVGGD
;
A
#
# COMPACT_ATOMS: atom_id res chain seq x y z
N PRO A 1 -16.68 -8.69 22.22
CA PRO A 1 -16.67 -9.56 21.04
C PRO A 1 -16.96 -8.79 19.77
N MET A 2 -16.36 -9.21 18.64
CA MET A 2 -16.62 -8.60 17.33
C MET A 2 -17.99 -9.03 16.82
N HIS A 3 -18.72 -8.13 16.16
CA HIS A 3 -20.05 -8.39 15.62
C HIS A 3 -20.03 -9.56 14.63
N ALA A 4 -21.10 -10.38 14.60
CA ALA A 4 -21.18 -11.59 13.75
C ALA A 4 -20.91 -11.29 12.26
N ARG A 5 -21.39 -10.17 11.75
CA ARG A 5 -21.19 -9.72 10.37
C ARG A 5 -19.72 -9.51 9.98
N LEU A 6 -18.85 -9.19 10.94
CA LEU A 6 -17.41 -8.97 10.72
C LEU A 6 -16.54 -10.20 11.01
N GLN A 7 -17.11 -11.28 11.55
CA GLN A 7 -16.35 -12.48 11.91
C GLN A 7 -15.60 -13.14 10.74
N PRO A 8 -16.16 -13.23 9.51
CA PRO A 8 -15.42 -13.78 8.37
C PRO A 8 -14.16 -12.98 8.06
N HIS A 9 -14.25 -11.64 8.08
CA HIS A 9 -13.11 -10.76 7.83
C HIS A 9 -12.05 -10.84 8.93
N ARG A 10 -12.48 -11.01 10.20
CA ARG A 10 -11.58 -11.22 11.32
C ARG A 10 -10.78 -12.51 11.16
N LYS A 11 -11.45 -13.64 10.88
CA LYS A 11 -10.76 -14.93 10.67
C LYS A 11 -9.75 -14.85 9.52
N TYR A 12 -10.12 -14.17 8.44
CA TYR A 12 -9.24 -13.98 7.30
C TYR A 12 -8.05 -13.07 7.64
N PHE A 13 -8.28 -12.03 8.44
CA PHE A 13 -7.23 -11.16 8.98
C PHE A 13 -6.24 -11.94 9.84
N GLU A 14 -6.73 -12.71 10.82
CA GLU A 14 -5.89 -13.53 11.72
C GLU A 14 -5.02 -14.53 10.92
N LYS A 15 -5.59 -15.16 9.89
CA LYS A 15 -4.83 -16.02 8.97
C LYS A 15 -3.70 -15.26 8.28
N HIS A 16 -3.97 -14.09 7.72
CA HIS A 16 -2.96 -13.30 7.01
C HIS A 16 -1.87 -12.76 7.95
N VAL A 17 -2.19 -12.46 9.21
CA VAL A 17 -1.19 -12.11 10.23
C VAL A 17 -0.21 -13.26 10.44
N ALA A 18 -0.71 -14.49 10.56
CA ALA A 18 0.14 -15.67 10.68
C ALA A 18 1.00 -15.90 9.44
N GLU A 19 0.43 -15.69 8.25
CA GLU A 19 1.17 -15.81 6.97
C GLU A 19 2.28 -14.75 6.86
N LEU A 20 2.02 -13.50 7.22
CA LEU A 20 3.04 -12.44 7.24
C LEU A 20 4.18 -12.79 8.20
N ARG A 21 3.85 -13.25 9.41
CA ARG A 21 4.85 -13.68 10.38
C ARG A 21 5.76 -14.76 9.79
N THR A 22 5.16 -15.82 9.26
CA THR A 22 5.91 -16.93 8.67
C THR A 22 6.81 -16.48 7.52
N ALA A 23 6.29 -15.60 6.64
CA ALA A 23 7.05 -15.05 5.52
C ALA A 23 8.23 -14.18 5.99
N THR A 24 8.02 -13.36 7.02
CA THR A 24 9.06 -12.51 7.60
C THR A 24 10.14 -13.35 8.28
N ASP A 25 9.77 -14.34 9.09
CA ASP A 25 10.71 -15.24 9.76
C ASP A 25 11.56 -16.00 8.72
N ALA A 26 10.92 -16.52 7.66
CA ALA A 26 11.62 -17.20 6.56
C ALA A 26 12.60 -16.25 5.83
N ALA A 27 12.22 -15.02 5.57
CA ALA A 27 13.08 -14.02 4.93
C ALA A 27 14.31 -13.68 5.80
N ILE A 28 14.12 -13.51 7.12
CA ILE A 28 15.19 -13.25 8.07
C ILE A 28 16.17 -14.42 8.11
N VAL A 29 15.66 -15.63 8.22
CA VAL A 29 16.50 -16.85 8.27
C VAL A 29 17.31 -17.04 6.98
N ALA A 30 16.66 -16.84 5.82
CA ALA A 30 17.29 -17.03 4.52
C ALA A 30 18.35 -15.99 4.19
N HIS A 31 18.13 -14.73 4.55
CA HIS A 31 18.96 -13.61 4.10
C HIS A 31 19.80 -12.96 5.20
N LYS A 32 19.44 -13.15 6.47
CA LYS A 32 20.18 -12.57 7.63
C LYS A 32 20.48 -11.08 7.41
N LYS A 33 21.73 -10.66 7.55
CA LYS A 33 22.16 -9.27 7.34
C LYS A 33 21.98 -8.77 5.90
N GLN A 34 21.96 -9.67 4.91
CA GLN A 34 21.76 -9.31 3.50
C GLN A 34 20.30 -9.01 3.17
N LEU A 35 19.36 -9.17 4.11
CA LEU A 35 17.96 -8.84 3.91
C LEU A 35 17.76 -7.37 3.52
N ILE A 36 18.58 -6.47 4.08
CA ILE A 36 18.53 -5.04 3.77
C ILE A 36 18.79 -4.72 2.29
N ASP A 37 19.58 -5.56 1.61
CA ASP A 37 19.90 -5.41 0.19
C ASP A 37 18.81 -6.01 -0.71
N ARG A 38 17.86 -6.74 -0.13
CA ARG A 38 16.72 -7.36 -0.83
C ARG A 38 15.50 -6.44 -0.85
N GLN A 39 15.66 -5.23 -1.35
CA GLN A 39 14.66 -4.17 -1.25
C GLN A 39 13.29 -4.58 -1.80
N MET A 40 13.21 -5.29 -2.93
CA MET A 40 11.92 -5.76 -3.49
C MET A 40 11.23 -6.77 -2.57
N LEU A 41 11.96 -7.63 -1.88
CA LEU A 41 11.40 -8.56 -0.89
C LEU A 41 10.90 -7.79 0.33
N VAL A 42 11.70 -6.84 0.84
CA VAL A 42 11.33 -5.98 1.99
C VAL A 42 10.11 -5.14 1.65
N GLU A 43 10.04 -4.56 0.45
CA GLU A 43 8.89 -3.80 -0.04
C GLU A 43 7.61 -4.65 0.01
N ARG A 44 7.64 -5.87 -0.51
CA ARG A 44 6.46 -6.76 -0.53
C ARG A 44 6.02 -7.14 0.89
N LEU A 45 6.96 -7.45 1.79
CA LEU A 45 6.64 -7.70 3.20
C LEU A 45 6.03 -6.46 3.86
N SER A 46 6.56 -5.28 3.58
CA SER A 46 6.03 -4.02 4.07
C SER A 46 4.62 -3.74 3.54
N ASN A 47 4.38 -3.98 2.24
CA ASN A 47 3.06 -3.84 1.64
C ASN A 47 2.04 -4.80 2.27
N MET A 48 2.44 -6.05 2.55
CA MET A 48 1.59 -6.99 3.29
C MET A 48 1.23 -6.46 4.69
N ALA A 49 2.19 -5.89 5.41
CA ALA A 49 1.97 -5.30 6.73
C ALA A 49 1.03 -4.08 6.66
N ILE A 50 1.20 -3.20 5.66
CA ILE A 50 0.34 -2.04 5.41
C ILE A 50 -1.10 -2.47 5.15
N GLU A 51 -1.32 -3.51 4.33
CA GLU A 51 -2.66 -4.02 4.04
C GLU A 51 -3.34 -4.59 5.31
N LEU A 52 -2.58 -5.25 6.17
CA LEU A 52 -3.10 -5.72 7.46
C LEU A 52 -3.44 -4.57 8.39
N TYR A 53 -2.57 -3.57 8.51
CA TYR A 53 -2.82 -2.40 9.34
C TYR A 53 -4.08 -1.66 8.90
N ALA A 54 -4.20 -1.37 7.60
CA ALA A 54 -5.36 -0.69 7.05
C ALA A 54 -6.66 -1.48 7.29
N ARG A 55 -6.61 -2.81 7.13
CA ARG A 55 -7.74 -3.70 7.41
C ARG A 55 -8.12 -3.70 8.89
N ALA A 56 -7.15 -3.72 9.81
CA ALA A 56 -7.42 -3.60 11.24
C ALA A 56 -8.14 -2.29 11.58
N CYS A 57 -7.71 -1.17 10.99
CA CYS A 57 -8.35 0.14 11.15
C CYS A 57 -9.81 0.14 10.65
N VAL A 58 -10.05 -0.41 9.45
CA VAL A 58 -11.40 -0.48 8.86
C VAL A 58 -12.31 -1.36 9.72
N LEU A 59 -11.86 -2.55 10.11
CA LEU A 59 -12.65 -3.46 10.95
C LEU A 59 -12.95 -2.85 12.32
N SER A 60 -11.97 -2.19 12.95
CA SER A 60 -12.14 -1.52 14.24
C SER A 60 -13.15 -0.38 14.16
N ARG A 61 -13.04 0.48 13.13
CA ARG A 61 -13.99 1.56 12.87
C ARG A 61 -15.41 1.04 12.64
N THR A 62 -15.56 0.04 11.77
CA THR A 62 -16.88 -0.53 11.45
C THR A 62 -17.50 -1.19 12.69
N GLN A 63 -16.69 -1.91 13.48
CA GLN A 63 -17.14 -2.50 14.74
C GLN A 63 -17.62 -1.45 15.74
N ARG A 64 -16.93 -0.31 15.85
CA ARG A 64 -17.35 0.81 16.70
C ARG A 64 -18.68 1.38 16.24
N LEU A 65 -18.82 1.67 14.95
CA LEU A 65 -20.05 2.19 14.37
C LEU A 65 -21.24 1.25 14.57
N LEU A 66 -21.05 -0.06 14.46
CA LEU A 66 -22.08 -1.07 14.72
C LEU A 66 -22.57 -1.05 16.18
N ARG A 67 -21.67 -0.76 17.13
CA ARG A 67 -22.06 -0.60 18.54
C ARG A 67 -22.83 0.69 18.82
N GLU A 68 -22.46 1.77 18.12
CA GLU A 68 -23.05 3.10 18.34
C GLU A 68 -24.40 3.26 17.64
N LYS A 69 -24.56 2.71 16.42
CA LYS A 69 -25.71 2.99 15.54
C LYS A 69 -26.61 1.79 15.24
N GLY A 70 -26.15 0.59 15.54
CA GLY A 70 -26.84 -0.65 15.16
C GLY A 70 -26.63 -1.06 13.72
N LEU A 71 -27.14 -2.24 13.36
CA LEU A 71 -26.91 -2.87 12.06
C LEU A 71 -27.67 -2.16 10.92
N ASP A 72 -28.93 -1.82 11.15
CA ASP A 72 -29.84 -1.32 10.12
C ASP A 72 -29.44 0.07 9.58
N ALA A 73 -28.72 0.85 10.39
CA ALA A 73 -28.24 2.17 10.00
C ALA A 73 -26.90 2.16 9.22
N LEU A 74 -26.28 0.98 9.00
CA LEU A 74 -24.88 0.87 8.52
C LEU A 74 -24.71 -0.02 7.31
N GLU A 75 -25.75 -0.26 6.54
CA GLU A 75 -25.68 -1.13 5.36
C GLU A 75 -24.58 -0.69 4.36
N ARG A 76 -24.54 0.61 4.08
CA ARG A 76 -23.56 1.21 3.17
C ARG A 76 -22.12 1.05 3.69
N GLU A 77 -21.89 1.33 4.96
CA GLU A 77 -20.57 1.21 5.61
C GLU A 77 -20.10 -0.24 5.67
N LEU A 78 -21.02 -1.18 5.83
CA LEU A 78 -20.72 -2.62 5.76
C LEU A 78 -20.31 -3.03 4.36
N HIS A 79 -21.00 -2.58 3.32
CA HIS A 79 -20.61 -2.85 1.92
C HIS A 79 -19.23 -2.26 1.61
N LEU A 80 -18.93 -1.04 2.09
CA LEU A 80 -17.59 -0.45 1.94
C LEU A 80 -16.52 -1.25 2.69
N CYS A 81 -16.83 -1.73 3.89
CA CYS A 81 -15.92 -2.58 4.65
C CYS A 81 -15.66 -3.91 3.93
N ASP A 82 -16.71 -4.57 3.43
CA ASP A 82 -16.62 -5.83 2.67
C ASP A 82 -15.75 -5.64 1.42
N LEU A 83 -16.03 -4.60 0.62
CA LEU A 83 -15.27 -4.30 -0.60
C LEU A 83 -13.79 -4.03 -0.28
N PHE A 84 -13.53 -3.20 0.73
CA PHE A 84 -12.15 -2.91 1.14
C PHE A 84 -11.42 -4.18 1.58
N CYS A 85 -12.03 -5.02 2.41
CA CYS A 85 -11.43 -6.26 2.90
C CYS A 85 -11.10 -7.23 1.75
N VAL A 86 -11.96 -7.31 0.73
CA VAL A 86 -11.71 -8.12 -0.47
C VAL A 86 -10.53 -7.58 -1.27
N GLN A 87 -10.51 -6.28 -1.56
CA GLN A 87 -9.43 -5.66 -2.32
C GLN A 87 -8.08 -5.74 -1.59
N SER A 88 -8.07 -5.41 -0.31
CA SER A 88 -6.89 -5.54 0.54
C SER A 88 -6.38 -6.98 0.59
N GLY A 89 -7.29 -7.96 0.61
CA GLY A 89 -6.93 -9.39 0.55
C GLY A 89 -6.25 -9.79 -0.76
N ARG A 90 -6.68 -9.23 -1.89
CA ARG A 90 -6.02 -9.45 -3.20
C ARG A 90 -4.60 -8.88 -3.21
N ARG A 91 -4.42 -7.62 -2.79
CA ARG A 91 -3.09 -7.00 -2.74
C ARG A 91 -2.15 -7.73 -1.79
N PHE A 92 -2.65 -8.17 -0.63
CA PHE A 92 -1.87 -9.00 0.29
C PHE A 92 -1.40 -10.30 -0.38
N LYS A 93 -2.31 -11.00 -1.03
CA LYS A 93 -2.02 -12.27 -1.72
C LYS A 93 -1.02 -12.08 -2.85
N GLU A 94 -1.18 -11.05 -3.67
CA GLU A 94 -0.27 -10.70 -4.76
C GLU A 94 1.17 -10.47 -4.24
N ASN A 95 1.33 -9.66 -3.20
CA ASN A 95 2.63 -9.44 -2.58
C ASN A 95 3.24 -10.75 -2.03
N ARG A 96 2.42 -11.59 -1.39
CA ARG A 96 2.85 -12.88 -0.85
C ARG A 96 3.33 -13.83 -1.95
N GLU A 97 2.60 -13.94 -3.05
CA GLU A 97 2.93 -14.82 -4.17
C GLU A 97 4.20 -14.39 -4.90
N ASN A 98 4.49 -13.09 -4.86
CA ASN A 98 5.66 -12.50 -5.50
C ASN A 98 6.87 -12.32 -4.57
N LEU A 99 6.85 -12.83 -3.32
CA LEU A 99 7.97 -12.64 -2.37
C LEU A 99 9.32 -13.06 -2.95
N GLN A 100 9.35 -14.09 -3.80
CA GLN A 100 10.54 -14.56 -4.50
C GLN A 100 10.28 -14.59 -6.01
N SER A 101 10.00 -13.41 -6.58
CA SER A 101 9.75 -13.32 -8.02
C SER A 101 11.02 -13.61 -8.82
N PRO A 102 10.96 -14.49 -9.83
CA PRO A 102 12.11 -14.75 -10.72
C PRO A 102 12.51 -13.50 -11.52
N GLN A 103 11.61 -12.55 -11.69
CA GLN A 103 11.87 -11.27 -12.38
C GLN A 103 12.75 -10.31 -11.57
N ASP A 104 12.97 -10.54 -10.28
CA ASP A 104 13.75 -9.64 -9.43
C ASP A 104 15.23 -9.58 -9.86
N ALA A 105 15.77 -10.68 -10.34
CA ALA A 105 17.12 -10.71 -10.90
C ALA A 105 17.24 -9.84 -12.17
N THR A 106 16.28 -9.97 -13.07
CA THR A 106 16.22 -9.18 -14.31
C THR A 106 16.03 -7.68 -14.02
N ARG A 107 15.13 -7.33 -13.10
CA ARG A 107 14.93 -5.93 -12.69
C ARG A 107 16.19 -5.31 -12.10
N ARG A 108 16.94 -6.09 -11.31
CA ARG A 108 18.20 -5.64 -10.72
C ARG A 108 19.28 -5.43 -11.80
N ALA A 109 19.38 -6.36 -12.76
CA ALA A 109 20.32 -6.23 -13.89
C ALA A 109 20.02 -4.96 -14.70
N ILE A 110 18.74 -4.71 -15.06
CA ILE A 110 18.32 -3.52 -15.78
C ILE A 110 18.63 -2.24 -14.97
N ALA A 111 18.36 -2.24 -13.67
CA ALA A 111 18.65 -1.08 -12.81
C ALA A 111 20.16 -0.80 -12.74
N GLU A 112 21.00 -1.84 -12.71
CA GLU A 112 22.45 -1.68 -12.71
C GLU A 112 22.97 -1.18 -14.09
N ASP A 113 22.43 -1.69 -15.18
CA ASP A 113 22.75 -1.20 -16.52
C ASP A 113 22.37 0.28 -16.68
N LEU A 114 21.19 0.70 -16.21
CA LEU A 114 20.78 2.10 -16.22
C LEU A 114 21.71 2.98 -15.37
N ARG A 115 22.16 2.47 -14.23
CA ARG A 115 23.07 3.22 -13.34
C ARG A 115 24.43 3.43 -13.97
N THR A 116 24.94 2.45 -14.74
CA THR A 116 26.27 2.46 -15.35
C THR A 116 26.27 3.12 -16.73
N ALA A 117 25.16 3.07 -17.47
CA ALA A 117 25.05 3.58 -18.82
C ALA A 117 24.90 5.11 -18.93
N GLN A 118 24.98 5.86 -17.82
CA GLN A 118 24.91 7.33 -17.77
C GLN A 118 23.74 7.93 -18.57
N GLY A 119 22.61 7.27 -18.58
CA GLY A 119 21.40 7.72 -19.27
C GLY A 119 21.29 7.28 -20.74
N ALA A 120 22.25 6.52 -21.28
CA ALA A 120 22.25 6.03 -22.67
C ALA A 120 21.10 5.06 -23.01
N PHE A 121 20.28 4.67 -22.01
CA PHE A 121 19.15 3.76 -22.20
C PHE A 121 17.86 4.46 -22.62
N VAL A 122 17.78 5.79 -22.49
CA VAL A 122 16.59 6.54 -22.91
C VAL A 122 16.71 6.79 -24.42
N PRO A 123 15.82 6.24 -25.25
CA PRO A 123 15.84 6.53 -26.69
C PRO A 123 15.75 8.03 -26.92
N ASP A 124 16.61 8.58 -27.78
CA ASP A 124 16.64 10.01 -28.10
C ASP A 124 15.27 10.58 -28.47
N SER A 125 14.40 9.75 -29.08
CA SER A 125 13.02 10.12 -29.45
C SER A 125 12.10 10.44 -28.25
N VAL A 126 12.45 10.03 -27.03
CA VAL A 126 11.67 10.34 -25.80
C VAL A 126 12.17 11.64 -25.16
N LEU A 127 13.42 12.04 -25.44
CA LEU A 127 14.03 13.26 -24.91
C LEU A 127 13.82 14.48 -25.79
N GLU A 128 13.32 14.31 -27.03
CA GLU A 128 12.95 15.40 -27.95
C GLU A 128 11.64 16.12 -27.59
N VAL A 129 11.05 15.83 -26.44
CA VAL A 129 10.07 16.74 -25.85
C VAL A 129 10.86 18.00 -25.45
N PRO A 130 10.67 19.13 -26.15
CA PRO A 130 11.39 20.34 -25.78
C PRO A 130 11.10 20.62 -24.32
N LEU A 131 12.13 20.61 -23.48
CA LEU A 131 12.05 21.05 -22.08
C LEU A 131 11.80 22.59 -21.99
N ASP A 132 11.15 23.17 -22.95
CA ASP A 132 10.56 24.50 -22.86
C ASP A 132 9.17 24.41 -22.14
N ILE A 133 9.08 23.58 -21.15
CA ILE A 133 8.14 23.81 -20.11
C ILE A 133 8.73 24.98 -19.30
N ARG A 134 8.49 26.18 -19.79
CA ARG A 134 8.62 27.38 -18.97
C ARG A 134 7.89 27.03 -17.69
N ARG A 135 8.64 26.95 -16.58
CA ARG A 135 8.05 26.89 -15.25
C ARG A 135 7.22 28.14 -15.12
N GLU A 136 5.94 28.04 -15.45
CA GLU A 136 5.03 29.12 -15.11
C GLU A 136 5.22 29.34 -13.60
N PRO A 137 5.44 30.60 -13.20
CA PRO A 137 5.61 30.87 -11.79
C PRO A 137 4.38 30.34 -11.07
N VAL A 138 4.58 29.46 -10.09
CA VAL A 138 3.50 28.94 -9.24
C VAL A 138 2.80 30.17 -8.65
N VAL A 139 1.61 30.48 -9.17
CA VAL A 139 0.80 31.55 -8.62
C VAL A 139 0.43 31.11 -7.20
N PRO A 140 0.88 31.82 -6.15
CA PRO A 140 0.54 31.44 -4.78
C PRO A 140 -0.99 31.46 -4.64
N MET A 141 -1.57 30.35 -4.19
CA MET A 141 -2.99 30.28 -3.88
C MET A 141 -3.31 31.42 -2.92
N ARG A 142 -4.18 32.36 -3.37
CA ARG A 142 -4.75 33.36 -2.47
C ARG A 142 -5.50 32.64 -1.36
N THR A 143 -4.99 32.74 -0.15
CA THR A 143 -5.76 32.38 1.04
C THR A 143 -7.01 33.26 1.06
N PRO A 144 -8.21 32.67 1.18
CA PRO A 144 -9.43 33.47 1.34
C PRO A 144 -9.28 34.29 2.63
N ASN A 145 -9.35 35.63 2.48
CA ASN A 145 -9.40 36.54 3.60
C ASN A 145 -10.67 36.22 4.43
N HIS A 146 -10.50 35.58 5.57
CA HIS A 146 -11.50 35.60 6.62
C HIS A 146 -11.51 37.02 7.20
N THR A 147 -12.33 37.91 6.62
CA THR A 147 -12.79 39.10 7.34
C THR A 147 -13.72 38.63 8.42
N VAL A 148 -13.23 38.53 9.65
CA VAL A 148 -14.04 38.48 10.84
C VAL A 148 -14.64 39.88 10.95
N GLY A 149 -15.89 40.05 10.50
CA GLY A 149 -16.70 41.21 10.80
C GLY A 149 -17.05 41.20 12.28
N GLY A 150 -16.43 42.08 13.04
CA GLY A 150 -16.96 42.47 14.32
C GLY A 150 -18.12 43.48 14.10
N ASP A 151 -19.22 43.21 14.80
CA ASP A 151 -20.02 44.16 15.56
C ASP A 151 -21.01 43.38 16.42
#